data_5a92ae73bcbd75b10d008b57ea721015
#
_entry.id   5a92ae73bcbd75b10d008b57ea721015
#
_cell.length_a   1.000
_cell.length_b   1.000
_cell.length_c   1.000
_cell.angle_alpha   90.00
_cell.angle_beta   90.00
_cell.angle_gamma   90.00
#
_symmetry.space_group_name_H-M   'P 1'
#
loop_
_entity.id
_entity.type
_entity.pdbx_description
1 polymer ?
#
loop_
_entity_poly.entity_id
_entity_poly.type
_entity_poly.pdbx_seq_one_letter_code
_entity_poly.pdbx_strand_id
1 'polypeptide(L)'
;MPRVFIGLGSNIGNKEDYINKAMTFISELYTVKKISHLYHTEPVGNIKQDWFLNCSVEIETDVDPKKLLSTVKSIERKLGRTKSVKNGPRTIDIDILFYGDYILKTKSLVIPHPLLQERLFVLQPMMDIDPDLIHPVLKRSIHDLYHDHLWSQKVMLYK
;
A
#
# COMPACT_ATOMS: atom_id res chain seq x y z
N MET A 1 -16.96 -0.06 -12.37
CA MET A 1 -15.82 0.70 -11.83
C MET A 1 -14.64 -0.23 -11.57
N PRO A 2 -13.42 0.18 -11.91
CA PRO A 2 -12.24 -0.61 -11.60
C PRO A 2 -12.07 -0.82 -10.10
N ARG A 3 -11.54 -1.98 -9.75
CA ARG A 3 -11.09 -2.28 -8.39
C ARG A 3 -9.70 -1.67 -8.24
N VAL A 4 -9.49 -0.91 -7.19
CA VAL A 4 -8.21 -0.24 -6.92
C VAL A 4 -7.70 -0.67 -5.55
N PHE A 5 -6.43 -1.01 -5.47
CA PHE A 5 -5.80 -1.48 -4.24
C PHE A 5 -4.73 -0.49 -3.82
N ILE A 6 -4.81 -0.07 -2.57
CA ILE A 6 -3.94 0.96 -2.00
C ILE A 6 -3.24 0.39 -0.77
N GLY A 7 -1.94 0.62 -0.67
CA GLY A 7 -1.15 0.28 0.52
C GLY A 7 -0.96 1.50 1.40
N LEU A 8 -1.07 1.31 2.70
CA LEU A 8 -0.85 2.34 3.72
C LEU A 8 0.25 1.90 4.68
N GLY A 9 1.12 2.82 5.05
CA GLY A 9 2.17 2.54 6.02
C GLY A 9 2.55 3.75 6.84
N SER A 10 2.91 3.53 8.11
CA SER A 10 3.38 4.58 9.02
C SER A 10 4.39 4.01 10.00
N ASN A 11 5.47 4.78 10.30
CA ASN A 11 6.43 4.38 11.33
C ASN A 11 6.93 5.54 12.19
N ILE A 12 6.25 6.69 12.16
CA ILE A 12 6.56 7.82 13.02
C ILE A 12 5.32 8.21 13.83
N GLY A 13 5.52 8.49 15.12
CA GLY A 13 4.47 8.98 16.00
C GLY A 13 3.41 7.91 16.29
N ASN A 14 2.17 8.32 16.36
CA ASN A 14 1.05 7.39 16.57
C ASN A 14 0.65 6.78 15.24
N LYS A 15 1.26 5.64 14.92
CA LYS A 15 1.13 4.95 13.64
C LYS A 15 -0.32 4.57 13.33
N GLU A 16 -1.02 3.99 14.29
CA GLU A 16 -2.41 3.58 14.12
C GLU A 16 -3.31 4.79 13.85
N ASP A 17 -3.08 5.89 14.54
CA ASP A 17 -3.83 7.13 14.35
C ASP A 17 -3.64 7.71 12.94
N TYR A 18 -2.38 7.72 12.44
CA TYR A 18 -2.10 8.17 11.08
C TYR A 18 -2.81 7.30 10.04
N ILE A 19 -2.78 5.98 10.22
CA ILE A 19 -3.48 5.06 9.31
C ILE A 19 -4.99 5.29 9.36
N ASN A 20 -5.56 5.42 10.54
CA ASN A 20 -7.00 5.65 10.70
C ASN A 20 -7.43 6.99 10.07
N LYS A 21 -6.64 8.04 10.21
CA LYS A 21 -6.91 9.32 9.57
C LYS A 21 -6.84 9.23 8.06
N ALA A 22 -5.84 8.52 7.52
CA ALA A 22 -5.75 8.28 6.08
C ALA A 22 -6.96 7.50 5.57
N MET A 23 -7.38 6.47 6.29
CA MET A 23 -8.58 5.69 5.94
C MET A 23 -9.83 6.55 5.95
N THR A 24 -9.96 7.48 6.91
CA THR A 24 -11.09 8.40 6.95
C THR A 24 -11.13 9.28 5.71
N PHE A 25 -10.01 9.87 5.31
CA PHE A 25 -9.93 10.65 4.07
C PHE A 25 -10.32 9.83 2.85
N ILE A 26 -9.80 8.61 2.76
CA ILE A 26 -10.09 7.70 1.63
C ILE A 26 -11.57 7.36 1.59
N SER A 27 -12.17 7.03 2.72
CA SER A 27 -13.59 6.64 2.79
C SER A 27 -14.54 7.79 2.50
N GLU A 28 -14.12 9.03 2.73
CA GLU A 28 -14.91 10.22 2.38
C GLU A 28 -14.92 10.49 0.87
N LEU A 29 -13.88 10.07 0.16
CA LEU A 29 -13.69 10.37 -1.25
C LEU A 29 -14.05 9.18 -2.17
N TYR A 30 -13.94 7.96 -1.69
CA TYR A 30 -14.11 6.75 -2.50
C TYR A 30 -14.92 5.70 -1.77
N THR A 31 -15.48 4.74 -2.53
CA THR A 31 -16.16 3.60 -1.94
C THR A 31 -15.14 2.56 -1.49
N VAL A 32 -15.01 2.37 -0.18
CA VAL A 32 -14.15 1.35 0.40
C VAL A 32 -14.89 0.01 0.39
N LYS A 33 -14.27 -1.01 -0.20
CA LYS A 33 -14.87 -2.35 -0.33
C LYS A 33 -14.34 -3.32 0.71
N LYS A 34 -13.03 -3.33 0.96
CA LYS A 34 -12.39 -4.22 1.92
C LYS A 34 -11.16 -3.54 2.53
N ILE A 35 -10.87 -3.88 3.77
CA ILE A 35 -9.69 -3.43 4.49
C ILE A 35 -9.01 -4.66 5.07
N SER A 36 -7.69 -4.76 4.92
CA SER A 36 -6.91 -5.83 5.52
C SER A 36 -6.77 -5.64 7.03
N HIS A 37 -6.25 -6.64 7.72
CA HIS A 37 -5.71 -6.46 9.06
C HIS A 37 -4.53 -5.47 9.04
N LEU A 38 -4.16 -4.96 10.20
CA LEU A 38 -2.94 -4.18 10.39
C LEU A 38 -1.80 -5.12 10.73
N TYR A 39 -0.63 -4.87 10.14
CA TYR A 39 0.57 -5.68 10.33
C TYR A 39 1.73 -4.83 10.80
N HIS A 40 2.47 -5.33 11.78
CA HIS A 40 3.74 -4.76 12.21
C HIS A 40 4.83 -5.32 11.31
N THR A 41 5.58 -4.48 10.63
CA THR A 41 6.50 -4.91 9.57
C THR A 41 7.88 -4.33 9.75
N GLU A 42 8.88 -5.19 9.52
CA GLU A 42 10.28 -4.81 9.57
C GLU A 42 10.62 -3.83 8.46
N PRO A 43 11.35 -2.73 8.75
CA PRO A 43 11.74 -1.79 7.71
C PRO A 43 12.63 -2.45 6.64
N VAL A 44 12.45 -1.99 5.38
CA VAL A 44 13.30 -2.39 4.25
C VAL A 44 14.45 -1.38 4.13
N GLY A 45 15.66 -1.88 3.78
CA GLY A 45 16.83 -1.05 3.58
C GLY A 45 17.74 -1.00 4.81
N ASN A 46 18.76 -0.12 4.74
CA ASN A 46 19.85 -0.08 5.74
C ASN A 46 19.68 1.02 6.79
N ILE A 47 18.59 1.77 6.75
CA ILE A 47 18.33 2.87 7.69
C ILE A 47 17.73 2.29 8.97
N LYS A 48 18.37 2.57 10.11
CA LYS A 48 17.84 2.17 11.41
C LYS A 48 16.64 3.05 11.74
N GLN A 49 15.48 2.43 11.94
CA GLN A 49 14.22 3.13 12.20
C GLN A 49 13.21 2.18 12.84
N ASP A 50 12.12 2.74 13.38
CA ASP A 50 11.05 1.94 13.94
C ASP A 50 10.36 1.11 12.85
N TRP A 51 9.81 -0.02 13.27
CA TRP A 51 8.98 -0.85 12.38
C TRP A 51 7.76 -0.06 11.90
N PHE A 52 7.31 -0.41 10.71
CA PHE A 52 6.09 0.15 10.14
C PHE A 52 4.86 -0.56 10.67
N LEU A 53 3.74 0.15 10.65
CA LEU A 53 2.41 -0.43 10.68
C LEU A 53 1.86 -0.31 9.26
N ASN A 54 1.47 -1.43 8.65
CA ASN A 54 1.01 -1.48 7.25
C ASN A 54 -0.34 -2.15 7.14
N CYS A 55 -1.12 -1.72 6.16
CA CYS A 55 -2.34 -2.38 5.74
C CYS A 55 -2.60 -2.11 4.26
N SER A 56 -3.59 -2.79 3.71
CA SER A 56 -4.06 -2.53 2.36
C SER A 56 -5.57 -2.33 2.36
N VAL A 57 -6.06 -1.61 1.37
CA VAL A 57 -7.48 -1.32 1.21
C VAL A 57 -7.86 -1.48 -0.25
N GLU A 58 -9.04 -2.06 -0.47
CA GLU A 58 -9.66 -2.11 -1.79
C GLU A 58 -10.72 -1.03 -1.87
N ILE A 59 -10.64 -0.19 -2.89
CA ILE A 59 -11.66 0.81 -3.21
C ILE A 59 -12.18 0.59 -4.63
N GLU A 60 -13.33 1.16 -4.92
CA GLU A 60 -13.84 1.26 -6.28
C GLU A 60 -13.90 2.72 -6.69
N THR A 61 -13.36 3.03 -7.86
CA THR A 61 -13.42 4.37 -8.44
C THR A 61 -13.11 4.31 -9.93
N ASP A 62 -13.66 5.24 -10.68
CA ASP A 62 -13.30 5.47 -12.08
C ASP A 62 -12.49 6.75 -12.27
N VAL A 63 -12.06 7.37 -11.17
CA VAL A 63 -11.17 8.53 -11.22
C VAL A 63 -9.87 8.13 -11.91
N ASP A 64 -9.40 8.96 -12.83
CA ASP A 64 -8.15 8.72 -13.55
C ASP A 64 -6.98 8.41 -12.60
N PRO A 65 -6.11 7.43 -12.92
CA PRO A 65 -5.01 7.07 -12.03
C PRO A 65 -4.11 8.21 -11.60
N LYS A 66 -3.83 9.17 -12.49
CA LYS A 66 -3.02 10.34 -12.15
C LYS A 66 -3.72 11.27 -11.17
N LYS A 67 -5.05 11.41 -11.32
CA LYS A 67 -5.87 12.18 -10.39
C LYS A 67 -5.90 11.49 -9.02
N LEU A 68 -6.02 10.18 -9.00
CA LEU A 68 -5.95 9.41 -7.76
C LEU A 68 -4.60 9.60 -7.07
N LEU A 69 -3.49 9.54 -7.82
CA LEU A 69 -2.15 9.80 -7.29
C LEU A 69 -2.07 11.19 -6.65
N SER A 70 -2.57 12.22 -7.34
CA SER A 70 -2.61 13.58 -6.81
C SER A 70 -3.38 13.66 -5.49
N THR A 71 -4.50 12.96 -5.41
CA THR A 71 -5.34 12.92 -4.21
C THR A 71 -4.63 12.25 -3.03
N VAL A 72 -4.03 11.07 -3.25
CA VAL A 72 -3.33 10.38 -2.15
C VAL A 72 -2.09 11.14 -1.68
N LYS A 73 -1.39 11.82 -2.58
CA LYS A 73 -0.28 12.70 -2.21
C LYS A 73 -0.75 13.89 -1.39
N SER A 74 -1.91 14.44 -1.69
CA SER A 74 -2.54 15.49 -0.90
C SER A 74 -2.87 15.01 0.52
N ILE A 75 -3.38 13.79 0.65
CA ILE A 75 -3.66 13.18 1.96
C ILE A 75 -2.36 13.04 2.76
N GLU A 76 -1.30 12.56 2.14
CA GLU A 76 0.01 12.44 2.79
C GLU A 76 0.47 13.80 3.36
N ARG A 77 0.37 14.86 2.56
CA ARG A 77 0.75 16.21 3.00
C ARG A 77 -0.11 16.71 4.16
N LYS A 78 -1.41 16.47 4.11
CA LYS A 78 -2.34 16.87 5.19
C LYS A 78 -2.02 16.16 6.50
N LEU A 79 -1.44 14.97 6.44
CA LEU A 79 -1.06 14.20 7.61
C LEU A 79 0.41 14.42 8.01
N GLY A 80 1.01 15.48 7.51
CA GLY A 80 2.32 15.94 7.97
C GLY A 80 3.51 15.23 7.34
N ARG A 81 3.33 14.51 6.22
CA ARG A 81 4.46 13.90 5.54
C ARG A 81 5.36 14.96 4.94
N THR A 82 6.65 14.87 5.27
CA THR A 82 7.70 15.72 4.70
C THR A 82 8.64 14.88 3.85
N LYS A 83 9.50 15.54 3.06
CA LYS A 83 10.53 14.85 2.29
C LYS A 83 11.44 14.06 3.24
N SER A 84 11.70 12.82 2.89
CA SER A 84 12.53 11.90 3.65
C SER A 84 13.51 11.23 2.69
N VAL A 85 14.58 10.65 3.24
CA VAL A 85 15.46 9.80 2.44
C VAL A 85 14.70 8.57 1.96
N LYS A 86 15.11 7.99 0.85
CA LYS A 86 14.52 6.77 0.31
C LYS A 86 14.52 5.67 1.39
N ASN A 87 13.38 5.00 1.58
CA ASN A 87 13.15 3.99 2.60
C ASN A 87 13.31 4.49 4.04
N GLY A 88 13.30 5.82 4.26
CA GLY A 88 13.38 6.43 5.57
C GLY A 88 12.04 6.52 6.30
N PRO A 89 12.06 7.10 7.51
CA PRO A 89 10.84 7.23 8.33
C PRO A 89 9.80 8.16 7.67
N ARG A 90 8.50 7.85 7.88
CA ARG A 90 7.41 8.67 7.35
C ARG A 90 6.15 8.55 8.21
N THR A 91 5.43 9.68 8.34
CA THR A 91 4.16 9.72 9.09
C THR A 91 3.11 8.84 8.43
N ILE A 92 3.01 8.94 7.10
CA ILE A 92 2.10 8.11 6.31
C ILE A 92 2.67 7.95 4.90
N ASP A 93 2.54 6.74 4.37
CA ASP A 93 2.91 6.40 3.01
C ASP A 93 1.70 5.76 2.36
N ILE A 94 1.27 6.27 1.21
CA ILE A 94 0.09 5.80 0.51
C ILE A 94 0.49 5.46 -0.92
N ASP A 95 0.47 4.16 -1.24
CA ASP A 95 0.86 3.66 -2.56
C ASP A 95 -0.33 3.10 -3.31
N ILE A 96 -0.42 3.41 -4.61
CA ILE A 96 -1.35 2.75 -5.51
C ILE A 96 -0.70 1.45 -5.95
N LEU A 97 -1.30 0.31 -5.56
CA LEU A 97 -0.75 -1.02 -5.85
C LEU A 97 -1.26 -1.56 -7.18
N PHE A 98 -2.57 -1.53 -7.36
CA PHE A 98 -3.25 -1.98 -8.57
C PHE A 98 -4.38 -1.01 -8.91
N TYR A 99 -4.65 -0.87 -10.20
CA TYR A 99 -5.81 -0.13 -10.71
C TYR A 99 -6.48 -1.00 -11.78
N GLY A 100 -7.48 -1.81 -11.37
CA GLY A 100 -8.04 -2.81 -12.24
C GLY A 100 -6.95 -3.71 -12.80
N ASP A 101 -6.99 -3.97 -14.08
CA ASP A 101 -5.93 -4.67 -14.81
C ASP A 101 -5.02 -3.72 -15.61
N TYR A 102 -5.04 -2.44 -15.30
CA TYR A 102 -4.26 -1.43 -16.01
C TYR A 102 -2.77 -1.67 -15.86
N ILE A 103 -2.05 -1.45 -16.96
CA ILE A 103 -0.60 -1.41 -16.99
C ILE A 103 -0.21 -0.02 -17.42
N LEU A 104 0.42 0.73 -16.51
CA LEU A 104 0.80 2.11 -16.74
C LEU A 104 2.26 2.32 -16.35
N LYS A 105 3.04 2.90 -17.26
CA LYS A 105 4.44 3.25 -16.99
C LYS A 105 4.66 4.69 -17.39
N THR A 106 4.61 5.58 -16.41
CA THR A 106 4.94 7.00 -16.63
C THR A 106 6.03 7.40 -15.64
N LYS A 107 6.57 8.60 -15.82
CA LYS A 107 7.62 9.12 -14.95
C LYS A 107 7.14 9.28 -13.50
N SER A 108 5.87 9.61 -13.32
CA SER A 108 5.30 9.89 -11.99
C SER A 108 4.56 8.71 -11.37
N LEU A 109 4.14 7.71 -12.18
CA LEU A 109 3.27 6.63 -11.70
C LEU A 109 3.49 5.36 -12.52
N VAL A 110 3.72 4.25 -11.82
CA VAL A 110 3.81 2.92 -12.41
C VAL A 110 2.75 2.03 -11.75
N ILE A 111 1.91 1.42 -12.56
CA ILE A 111 0.86 0.48 -12.13
C ILE A 111 1.00 -0.81 -12.95
N PRO A 112 0.99 -1.99 -12.33
CA PRO A 112 1.06 -2.24 -10.89
C PRO A 112 2.33 -1.67 -10.26
N HIS A 113 2.31 -1.45 -8.95
CA HIS A 113 3.49 -0.94 -8.25
C HIS A 113 4.69 -1.82 -8.56
N PRO A 114 5.84 -1.24 -8.96
CA PRO A 114 6.93 -2.04 -9.55
C PRO A 114 7.61 -3.01 -8.59
N LEU A 115 7.50 -2.80 -7.28
CA LEU A 115 8.18 -3.61 -6.27
C LEU A 115 7.25 -4.47 -5.42
N LEU A 116 5.93 -4.49 -5.70
CA LEU A 116 4.98 -5.14 -4.81
C LEU A 116 5.25 -6.64 -4.64
N GLN A 117 5.72 -7.31 -5.69
CA GLN A 117 5.99 -8.76 -5.64
C GLN A 117 7.24 -9.10 -4.80
N GLU A 118 8.02 -8.10 -4.42
CA GLU A 118 9.22 -8.25 -3.62
C GLU A 118 9.03 -7.75 -2.19
N ARG A 119 7.79 -7.40 -1.81
CA ARG A 119 7.50 -6.76 -0.53
C ARG A 119 6.46 -7.56 0.25
N LEU A 120 6.92 -8.29 1.26
CA LEU A 120 6.04 -9.07 2.13
C LEU A 120 5.02 -8.16 2.84
N PHE A 121 5.43 -6.93 3.21
CA PHE A 121 4.53 -5.97 3.87
C PHE A 121 3.40 -5.47 2.96
N VAL A 122 3.47 -5.76 1.65
CA VAL A 122 2.38 -5.53 0.71
C VAL A 122 1.58 -6.81 0.48
N LEU A 123 2.27 -7.91 0.21
CA LEU A 123 1.60 -9.18 -0.13
C LEU A 123 0.82 -9.77 1.04
N GLN A 124 1.33 -9.66 2.27
CA GLN A 124 0.64 -10.18 3.45
C GLN A 124 -0.74 -9.52 3.65
N PRO A 125 -0.86 -8.18 3.65
CA PRO A 125 -2.18 -7.56 3.71
C PRO A 125 -3.07 -7.88 2.51
N MET A 126 -2.49 -8.00 1.31
CA MET A 126 -3.26 -8.33 0.12
C MET A 126 -3.86 -9.74 0.19
N MET A 127 -3.23 -10.67 0.89
CA MET A 127 -3.79 -12.02 1.12
C MET A 127 -5.12 -11.95 1.89
N ASP A 128 -5.29 -10.96 2.76
CA ASP A 128 -6.55 -10.77 3.50
C ASP A 128 -7.68 -10.28 2.60
N ILE A 129 -7.34 -9.53 1.55
CA ILE A 129 -8.33 -8.89 0.68
C ILE A 129 -8.73 -9.81 -0.47
N ASP A 130 -7.76 -10.27 -1.26
CA ASP A 130 -8.02 -11.10 -2.42
C ASP A 130 -6.78 -11.89 -2.83
N PRO A 131 -6.59 -13.11 -2.28
CA PRO A 131 -5.44 -13.93 -2.66
C PRO A 131 -5.48 -14.39 -4.13
N ASP A 132 -6.65 -14.36 -4.76
CA ASP A 132 -6.83 -14.81 -6.14
C ASP A 132 -6.64 -13.71 -7.19
N LEU A 133 -6.39 -12.47 -6.75
CA LEU A 133 -6.14 -11.36 -7.66
C LEU A 133 -4.89 -11.65 -8.51
N ILE A 134 -5.03 -11.51 -9.82
CA ILE A 134 -3.95 -11.79 -10.78
C ILE A 134 -3.20 -10.50 -11.09
N HIS A 135 -1.89 -10.53 -10.91
CA HIS A 135 -1.00 -9.44 -11.34
C HIS A 135 -1.03 -9.35 -12.87
N PRO A 136 -1.42 -8.21 -13.46
CA PRO A 136 -1.65 -8.14 -14.92
C PRO A 136 -0.38 -8.30 -15.77
N VAL A 137 0.79 -8.04 -15.22
CA VAL A 137 2.06 -8.20 -15.92
C VAL A 137 2.66 -9.60 -15.67
N LEU A 138 2.75 -9.99 -14.39
CA LEU A 138 3.40 -11.26 -14.01
C LEU A 138 2.52 -12.47 -14.26
N LYS A 139 1.21 -12.27 -14.42
CA LYS A 139 0.23 -13.35 -14.66
C LYS A 139 0.20 -14.38 -13.53
N ARG A 140 0.46 -13.93 -12.30
CA ARG A 140 0.47 -14.73 -11.09
C ARG A 140 -0.48 -14.14 -10.07
N SER A 141 -1.12 -14.99 -9.26
CA SER A 141 -2.01 -14.53 -8.19
C SER A 141 -1.20 -13.96 -7.01
N ILE A 142 -1.86 -13.16 -6.18
CA ILE A 142 -1.28 -12.71 -4.91
C ILE A 142 -0.82 -13.90 -4.08
N HIS A 143 -1.64 -14.95 -4.00
CA HIS A 143 -1.31 -16.18 -3.29
C HIS A 143 0.01 -16.77 -3.79
N ASP A 144 0.17 -16.89 -5.11
CA ASP A 144 1.38 -17.46 -5.71
C ASP A 144 2.60 -16.56 -5.45
N LEU A 145 2.45 -15.25 -5.60
CA LEU A 145 3.55 -14.31 -5.33
C LEU A 145 3.99 -14.38 -3.86
N TYR A 146 3.01 -14.51 -2.95
CA TYR A 146 3.29 -14.64 -1.52
C TYR A 146 4.06 -15.92 -1.21
N HIS A 147 3.71 -17.04 -1.85
CA HIS A 147 4.31 -18.35 -1.59
C HIS A 147 5.56 -18.64 -2.40
N ASP A 148 5.90 -17.83 -3.41
CA ASP A 148 7.06 -18.05 -4.28
C ASP A 148 8.40 -17.75 -3.59
N HIS A 149 8.41 -17.10 -2.44
CA HIS A 149 9.62 -16.65 -1.78
C HIS A 149 9.73 -17.21 -0.37
N LEU A 150 10.98 -17.43 0.05
CA LEU A 150 11.31 -17.56 1.47
C LEU A 150 11.60 -16.16 1.99
N TRP A 151 10.66 -15.62 2.76
CA TRP A 151 10.76 -14.24 3.21
C TRP A 151 11.68 -14.13 4.41
N SER A 152 12.67 -13.23 4.32
CA SER A 152 13.51 -12.86 5.46
C SER A 152 12.93 -11.71 6.26
N GLN A 153 12.11 -10.87 5.63
CA GLN A 153 11.44 -9.76 6.32
C GLN A 153 10.40 -10.28 7.31
N LYS A 154 10.39 -9.70 8.50
CA LYS A 154 9.41 -10.06 9.53
C LYS A 154 8.16 -9.22 9.39
N VAL A 155 7.02 -9.88 9.35
CA VAL A 155 5.69 -9.28 9.30
C VAL A 155 4.81 -10.00 10.31
N MET A 156 4.22 -9.25 11.26
CA MET A 156 3.43 -9.82 12.34
C MET A 156 2.08 -9.15 12.40
N LEU A 157 1.03 -9.95 12.64
CA LEU A 157 -0.32 -9.42 12.82
C LEU A 157 -0.35 -8.47 14.03
N TYR A 158 -0.90 -7.27 13.83
CA TYR A 158 -1.07 -6.26 14.89
C TYR A 158 -2.52 -6.23 15.37
N LYS A 159 -3.46 -6.10 14.46
CA LYS A 159 -4.92 -6.11 14.73
C LYS A 159 -5.69 -6.71 13.59
#